data_d77fa7465f609d83c4f31e5416b86b06
#
_entry.id   d77fa7465f609d83c4f31e5416b86b06
#
_cell.length_a   1.000
_cell.length_b   1.000
_cell.length_c   1.000
_cell.angle_alpha   90.00
_cell.angle_beta   90.00
_cell.angle_gamma   90.00
#
_symmetry.space_group_name_H-M   'P 1'
#
loop_
_entity.id
_entity.type
_entity.pdbx_description
1 polymer ?
#
loop_
_entity_poly.entity_id
_entity_poly.type
_entity_poly.pdbx_seq_one_letter_code
_entity_poly.pdbx_strand_id
1 'polypeptide(L)'
;MTWTDFNEYNSDVQFQIGQRIQKLRIDKKIAAVDLAAVLDIQSNQMSRIENGRANCTVPQLYVISQILGCSVDYLLFGKQCLTISQEQADSIKVL
;
A
#
# COMPACT_ATOMS: atom_id res chain seq x y z
N MET A 1 -18.80 16.98 14.89
CA MET A 1 -17.86 16.24 14.04
C MET A 1 -16.86 15.51 14.93
N THR A 2 -16.61 14.27 14.61
CA THR A 2 -15.67 13.46 15.37
C THR A 2 -14.34 13.44 14.64
N TRP A 3 -13.28 13.82 15.34
CA TRP A 3 -11.94 13.79 14.78
C TRP A 3 -11.35 12.40 14.94
N THR A 4 -10.60 11.96 13.92
CA THR A 4 -9.82 10.73 14.02
C THR A 4 -8.70 10.96 15.03
N ASP A 5 -8.58 10.04 15.99
CA ASP A 5 -7.48 10.06 16.93
C ASP A 5 -6.20 9.60 16.23
N PHE A 6 -5.10 10.30 16.46
CA PHE A 6 -3.81 9.89 15.92
C PHE A 6 -3.46 8.45 16.33
N ASN A 7 -3.92 8.03 17.49
CA ASN A 7 -3.68 6.68 18.01
C ASN A 7 -4.43 5.59 17.23
N GLU A 8 -5.33 5.96 16.33
CA GLU A 8 -5.97 4.97 15.45
C GLU A 8 -4.97 4.33 14.49
N TYR A 9 -3.87 5.02 14.19
CA TYR A 9 -2.77 4.39 13.45
C TYR A 9 -1.92 3.63 14.45
N ASN A 10 -2.23 2.37 14.62
CA ASN A 10 -1.62 1.52 15.63
C ASN A 10 -0.91 0.33 14.97
N SER A 11 -0.40 -0.56 15.81
CA SER A 11 0.36 -1.72 15.31
C SER A 11 -0.49 -2.64 14.44
N ASP A 12 -1.80 -2.75 14.70
CA ASP A 12 -2.66 -3.56 13.87
C ASP A 12 -2.80 -2.97 12.47
N VAL A 13 -3.01 -1.67 12.37
CA VAL A 13 -3.10 -0.99 11.09
C VAL A 13 -1.79 -1.15 10.33
N GLN A 14 -0.67 -0.94 11.00
CA GLN A 14 0.65 -1.07 10.40
C GLN A 14 0.88 -2.49 9.88
N PHE A 15 0.49 -3.48 10.65
CA PHE A 15 0.60 -4.88 10.23
C PHE A 15 -0.26 -5.16 9.01
N GLN A 16 -1.50 -4.67 8.98
CA GLN A 16 -2.39 -4.91 7.86
C GLN A 16 -1.88 -4.27 6.58
N ILE A 17 -1.30 -3.07 6.67
CA ILE A 17 -0.68 -2.43 5.51
C ILE A 17 0.43 -3.32 4.95
N GLY A 18 1.31 -3.79 5.83
CA GLY A 18 2.41 -4.66 5.43
C GLY A 18 1.92 -5.96 4.79
N GLN A 19 0.88 -6.55 5.34
CA GLN A 19 0.33 -7.80 4.81
C GLN A 19 -0.33 -7.61 3.45
N ARG A 20 -0.96 -6.46 3.20
CA ARG A 20 -1.51 -6.17 1.88
C ARG A 20 -0.40 -6.05 0.84
N ILE A 21 0.69 -5.38 1.21
CA ILE A 21 1.87 -5.28 0.34
C ILE A 21 2.41 -6.67 0.04
N GLN A 22 2.61 -7.50 1.06
CA GLN A 22 3.15 -8.83 0.90
C GLN A 22 2.26 -9.70 0.01
N LYS A 23 0.95 -9.69 0.26
CA LYS A 23 0.02 -10.50 -0.50
C LYS A 23 0.02 -10.12 -1.97
N LEU A 24 -0.06 -8.83 -2.27
CA LEU A 24 -0.04 -8.38 -3.65
C LEU A 24 1.28 -8.69 -4.33
N ARG A 25 2.38 -8.54 -3.60
CA ARG A 25 3.70 -8.87 -4.11
C ARG A 25 3.77 -10.35 -4.51
N ILE A 26 3.32 -11.22 -3.62
CA ILE A 26 3.33 -12.66 -3.85
C ILE A 26 2.40 -13.01 -5.02
N ASP A 27 1.23 -12.40 -5.07
CA ASP A 27 0.28 -12.63 -6.17
C ASP A 27 0.89 -12.27 -7.52
N LYS A 28 1.75 -11.27 -7.56
CA LYS A 28 2.43 -10.85 -8.78
C LYS A 28 3.75 -11.58 -8.99
N LYS A 29 4.08 -12.51 -8.11
CA LYS A 29 5.30 -13.33 -8.21
C LYS A 29 6.58 -12.49 -8.18
N ILE A 30 6.56 -11.44 -7.39
CA ILE A 30 7.71 -10.55 -7.20
C ILE A 30 8.42 -10.97 -5.92
N ALA A 31 9.73 -11.21 -5.99
CA ALA A 31 10.51 -11.54 -4.81
C ALA A 31 10.67 -10.31 -3.92
N ALA A 32 10.69 -10.51 -2.61
CA ALA A 32 10.87 -9.41 -1.67
C ALA A 32 12.17 -8.66 -1.91
N VAL A 33 13.24 -9.38 -2.27
CA VAL A 33 14.53 -8.77 -2.55
C VAL A 33 14.47 -7.84 -3.77
N ASP A 34 13.64 -8.19 -4.75
CA ASP A 34 13.49 -7.36 -5.93
C ASP A 34 12.73 -6.08 -5.63
N LEU A 35 11.67 -6.19 -4.84
CA LEU A 35 10.93 -4.99 -4.43
C LEU A 35 11.79 -4.09 -3.55
N ALA A 36 12.56 -4.67 -2.65
CA ALA A 36 13.49 -3.92 -1.81
C ALA A 36 14.50 -3.16 -2.66
N ALA A 37 15.03 -3.81 -3.71
CA ALA A 37 16.00 -3.18 -4.60
C ALA A 37 15.40 -1.97 -5.29
N VAL A 38 14.16 -2.06 -5.75
CA VAL A 38 13.49 -0.93 -6.40
C VAL A 38 13.30 0.23 -5.42
N LEU A 39 13.02 -0.08 -4.16
CA LEU A 39 12.84 0.94 -3.12
C LEU A 39 14.17 1.44 -2.54
N ASP A 40 15.28 0.87 -2.99
CA ASP A 40 16.63 1.20 -2.49
C ASP A 40 16.74 0.97 -0.97
N ILE A 41 16.19 -0.14 -0.51
CA ILE A 41 16.28 -0.58 0.88
C ILE A 41 16.80 -2.02 0.93
N GLN A 42 17.23 -2.44 2.10
CA GLN A 42 17.69 -3.79 2.30
C GLN A 42 16.52 -4.75 2.48
N SER A 43 16.76 -6.03 2.18
CA SER A 43 15.73 -7.06 2.29
C SER A 43 15.16 -7.17 3.69
N ASN A 44 15.99 -7.00 4.73
CA ASN A 44 15.50 -7.06 6.10
C ASN A 44 14.57 -5.88 6.41
N GLN A 45 14.80 -4.73 5.82
CA GLN A 45 13.88 -3.60 5.98
C GLN A 45 12.55 -3.88 5.28
N MET A 46 12.58 -4.49 4.09
CA MET A 46 11.36 -4.89 3.40
C MET A 46 10.56 -5.88 4.25
N SER A 47 11.25 -6.85 4.84
CA SER A 47 10.63 -7.83 5.72
C SER A 47 9.96 -7.14 6.92
N ARG A 48 10.63 -6.16 7.51
CA ARG A 48 10.05 -5.41 8.64
C ARG A 48 8.79 -4.66 8.23
N ILE A 49 8.80 -4.06 7.05
CA ILE A 49 7.62 -3.37 6.53
C ILE A 49 6.46 -4.35 6.36
N GLU A 50 6.71 -5.48 5.71
CA GLU A 50 5.66 -6.46 5.44
C GLU A 50 5.12 -7.11 6.71
N ASN A 51 5.94 -7.22 7.73
CA ASN A 51 5.53 -7.80 9.01
C ASN A 51 5.04 -6.77 10.02
N GLY A 52 4.84 -5.54 9.60
CA GLY A 52 4.25 -4.50 10.44
C GLY A 52 5.16 -3.97 11.52
N ARG A 53 6.48 -4.08 11.32
CA ARG A 53 7.47 -3.60 12.28
C ARG A 53 8.13 -2.30 11.87
N ALA A 54 7.81 -1.81 10.68
CA ALA A 54 8.31 -0.55 10.16
C ALA A 54 7.26 0.05 9.25
N ASN A 55 7.30 1.35 9.09
CA ASN A 55 6.39 2.08 8.21
C ASN A 55 7.05 2.30 6.86
N CYS A 56 6.22 2.40 5.84
CA CYS A 56 6.65 2.93 4.56
C CYS A 56 6.64 4.45 4.59
N THR A 57 7.60 5.05 3.91
CA THR A 57 7.52 6.48 3.63
C THR A 57 6.50 6.72 2.52
N VAL A 58 6.05 7.96 2.38
CA VAL A 58 5.12 8.31 1.30
C VAL A 58 5.71 7.98 -0.08
N PRO A 59 6.97 8.33 -0.38
CA PRO A 59 7.56 7.93 -1.67
C PRO A 59 7.59 6.42 -1.87
N GLN A 60 7.87 5.65 -0.82
CA GLN A 60 7.85 4.20 -0.91
C GLN A 60 6.45 3.68 -1.22
N LEU A 61 5.43 4.20 -0.55
CA LEU A 61 4.04 3.81 -0.82
C LEU A 61 3.66 4.11 -2.26
N TYR A 62 4.07 5.26 -2.77
CA TYR A 62 3.79 5.63 -4.15
C TYR A 62 4.38 4.60 -5.12
N VAL A 63 5.66 4.29 -4.96
CA VAL A 63 6.34 3.34 -5.84
C VAL A 63 5.73 1.94 -5.71
N ILE A 64 5.47 1.49 -4.49
CA ILE A 64 4.86 0.18 -4.25
C ILE A 64 3.51 0.09 -4.95
N SER A 65 2.67 1.12 -4.84
CA SER A 65 1.37 1.12 -5.47
C SER A 65 1.46 1.00 -6.99
N GLN A 66 2.46 1.67 -7.58
CA GLN A 66 2.67 1.59 -9.03
C GLN A 66 3.12 0.19 -9.47
N ILE A 67 4.05 -0.39 -8.72
CA ILE A 67 4.57 -1.73 -9.04
C ILE A 67 3.49 -2.78 -8.86
N LEU A 68 2.72 -2.70 -7.77
CA LEU A 68 1.70 -3.68 -7.46
C LEU A 68 0.38 -3.44 -8.20
N GLY A 69 0.26 -2.31 -8.88
CA GLY A 69 -0.95 -2.01 -9.64
C GLY A 69 -2.17 -1.78 -8.79
N CYS A 70 -2.00 -1.20 -7.61
CA CYS A 70 -3.10 -0.90 -6.70
C CYS A 70 -3.03 0.57 -6.29
N SER A 71 -4.09 1.05 -5.64
CA SER A 71 -4.10 2.41 -5.11
C SER A 71 -3.40 2.45 -3.76
N VAL A 72 -2.85 3.61 -3.41
CA VAL A 72 -2.34 3.83 -2.06
C VAL A 72 -3.46 3.69 -1.04
N ASP A 73 -4.67 4.12 -1.39
CA ASP A 73 -5.84 3.96 -0.53
C ASP A 73 -6.10 2.50 -0.17
N TYR A 74 -5.96 1.60 -1.14
CA TYR A 74 -6.12 0.18 -0.86
C TYR A 74 -5.06 -0.30 0.13
N LEU A 75 -3.81 0.12 -0.06
CA LEU A 75 -2.73 -0.28 0.84
C LEU A 75 -3.00 0.19 2.26
N LEU A 76 -3.48 1.42 2.42
CA LEU A 76 -3.69 2.03 3.72
C LEU A 76 -4.96 1.53 4.41
N PHE A 77 -6.04 1.38 3.67
CA PHE A 77 -7.36 1.16 4.25
C PHE A 77 -7.98 -0.19 3.90
N GLY A 78 -7.38 -0.92 2.98
CA GLY A 78 -7.88 -2.22 2.57
C GLY A 78 -9.10 -2.17 1.68
N LYS A 79 -9.45 -1.00 1.20
CA LYS A 79 -10.59 -0.82 0.30
C LYS A 79 -10.33 0.38 -0.59
N GLN A 80 -10.98 0.40 -1.74
CA GLN A 80 -10.94 1.56 -2.61
C GLN A 80 -11.76 2.66 -1.96
N CYS A 81 -11.10 3.74 -1.58
CA CYS A 81 -11.80 4.88 -0.98
C CYS A 81 -12.67 5.59 -1.99
N LEU A 82 -12.22 5.63 -3.23
CA LEU A 82 -13.01 6.17 -4.31
C LEU A 82 -13.72 5.01 -4.98
N THR A 83 -15.02 4.94 -4.80
CA THR A 83 -15.82 3.90 -5.44
C THR A 83 -16.24 4.30 -6.84
N ILE A 84 -15.41 5.10 -7.50
CA ILE A 84 -15.64 5.45 -8.88
C ILE A 84 -15.42 4.21 -9.72
N SER A 85 -16.48 3.73 -10.33
CA SER A 85 -16.40 2.62 -11.25
C SER A 85 -15.64 3.04 -12.50
N GLN A 86 -15.19 2.06 -13.28
CA GLN A 86 -14.54 2.36 -14.54
C GLN A 86 -15.45 3.18 -15.45
N GLU A 87 -16.74 2.91 -15.44
CA GLU A 87 -17.71 3.66 -16.22
C GLU A 87 -17.76 5.13 -15.78
N GLN A 88 -17.77 5.36 -14.49
CA GLN A 88 -17.78 6.72 -13.98
C GLN A 88 -16.50 7.46 -14.32
N ALA A 89 -15.37 6.77 -14.22
CA ALA A 89 -14.09 7.35 -14.57
C ALA A 89 -14.04 7.74 -16.04
N ASP A 90 -14.55 6.88 -16.92
CA ASP A 90 -14.60 7.14 -18.35
C ASP A 90 -15.53 8.32 -18.65
N SER A 91 -16.66 8.40 -17.97
CA SER A 91 -17.59 9.52 -18.14
C SER A 91 -16.94 10.84 -17.75
N ILE A 92 -16.18 10.85 -16.67
CA ILE A 92 -15.47 12.03 -16.23
C ILE A 92 -14.44 12.45 -17.25
N LYS A 93 -13.73 11.49 -17.85
CA LYS A 93 -12.71 11.79 -18.85
C LYS A 93 -13.30 12.37 -20.13
N VAL A 94 -14.49 11.97 -20.45
CA VAL A 94 -15.18 12.46 -21.65
C VAL A 94 -15.64 13.90 -21.48
N LEU A 95 -15.92 14.29 -20.27
CA LEU A 95 -16.34 15.65 -19.97
C LEU A 95 -15.18 16.62 -20.05
#